data_f646f889524787035df7c459e20df401
#
_entry.id   f646f889524787035df7c459e20df401
#
_cell.length_a   1.000
_cell.length_b   1.000
_cell.length_c   1.000
_cell.angle_alpha   90.00
_cell.angle_beta   90.00
_cell.angle_gamma   90.00
#
_symmetry.space_group_name_H-M   'P 1'
#
loop_
_entity.id
_entity.type
_entity.pdbx_description
1 polymer ?
#
loop_
_entity_poly.entity_id
_entity_poly.type
_entity_poly.pdbx_seq_one_letter_code
_entity_poly.pdbx_strand_id
1 'polypeptide(L)'
;MGPNGKPRKYLGVRYDLTQHEIARQNMKGLVEAIDKSYSTIEFDLTGTIQNANGLFLKTMGYSLEELKGKHHSMLIASSCYGTTEYRSFWEKLGRGEYDAGQYQRMAKGGREVWLQASYNPVLDDMGRPFKVILLAMDITGQKQAQVEVEKLIKAATAGQLSERIETESFHGASRELTESVNRLLDAVASPLHEAQTVLAALAKKDLTRSMS
;
A
#
# COMPACT_ATOMS: atom_id res chain seq x y z
N MET A 1 10.75 56.13 33.98
CA MET A 1 10.22 57.33 33.31
C MET A 1 11.17 58.47 33.58
N GLY A 2 11.47 59.34 32.57
CA GLY A 2 12.21 60.58 32.73
C GLY A 2 11.29 61.70 33.26
N PRO A 3 11.87 62.86 33.63
CA PRO A 3 11.10 63.99 34.15
C PRO A 3 9.96 64.47 33.26
N ASN A 4 9.98 64.15 31.94
CA ASN A 4 9.00 64.57 30.95
C ASN A 4 8.04 63.42 30.55
N GLY A 5 7.89 62.39 31.33
CA GLY A 5 7.02 61.22 31.02
C GLY A 5 7.53 60.32 29.85
N LYS A 6 8.71 60.63 29.26
CA LYS A 6 9.30 59.82 28.21
C LYS A 6 10.18 58.70 28.77
N PRO A 7 10.19 57.51 28.15
CA PRO A 7 11.09 56.47 28.62
C PRO A 7 12.56 56.87 28.44
N ARG A 8 13.39 56.61 29.45
CA ARG A 8 14.83 56.92 29.42
C ARG A 8 15.66 55.89 28.65
N LYS A 9 15.13 54.70 28.44
CA LYS A 9 15.84 53.60 27.78
C LYS A 9 14.83 52.71 27.06
N TYR A 10 15.16 52.32 25.86
CA TYR A 10 14.44 51.29 25.10
C TYR A 10 15.31 50.04 25.06
N LEU A 11 14.78 48.90 25.45
CA LEU A 11 15.38 47.58 25.24
C LEU A 11 14.64 46.91 24.09
N GLY A 12 15.33 46.81 22.97
CA GLY A 12 14.82 46.03 21.83
C GLY A 12 15.40 44.63 21.88
N VAL A 13 14.57 43.62 22.02
CA VAL A 13 14.96 42.22 21.90
C VAL A 13 14.62 41.78 20.48
N ARG A 14 15.61 41.35 19.71
CA ARG A 14 15.40 40.73 18.39
C ARG A 14 15.65 39.23 18.51
N TYR A 15 14.69 38.45 18.11
CA TYR A 15 14.87 37.02 17.93
C TYR A 15 15.09 36.73 16.46
N ASP A 16 16.15 36.01 16.13
CA ASP A 16 16.35 35.48 14.79
C ASP A 16 15.57 34.16 14.68
N LEU A 17 14.45 34.21 13.96
CA LEU A 17 13.56 33.06 13.73
C LEU A 17 13.89 32.32 12.43
N THR A 18 14.94 32.74 11.71
CA THR A 18 15.25 32.22 10.36
C THR A 18 15.43 30.69 10.37
N GLN A 19 16.19 30.15 11.33
CA GLN A 19 16.41 28.72 11.44
C GLN A 19 15.11 27.95 11.75
N HIS A 20 14.27 28.48 12.63
CA HIS A 20 12.98 27.87 12.95
C HIS A 20 12.04 27.91 11.75
N GLU A 21 12.02 28.99 10.97
CA GLU A 21 11.18 29.10 9.79
C GLU A 21 11.66 28.15 8.67
N ILE A 22 12.96 28.04 8.44
CA ILE A 22 13.53 27.07 7.49
C ILE A 22 13.20 25.64 7.92
N ALA A 23 13.37 25.29 9.19
CA ALA A 23 13.03 23.96 9.70
C ALA A 23 11.54 23.66 9.54
N ARG A 24 10.66 24.64 9.81
CA ARG A 24 9.22 24.52 9.64
C ARG A 24 8.82 24.31 8.16
N GLN A 25 9.43 25.06 7.24
CA GLN A 25 9.19 24.92 5.82
C GLN A 25 9.69 23.58 5.28
N ASN A 26 10.86 23.11 5.72
CA ASN A 26 11.38 21.80 5.37
C ASN A 26 10.46 20.67 5.86
N MET A 27 9.99 20.76 7.10
CA MET A 27 9.04 19.79 7.67
C MET A 27 7.73 19.79 6.89
N LYS A 28 7.18 20.96 6.56
CA LYS A 28 5.97 21.08 5.75
C LYS A 28 6.15 20.43 4.37
N GLY A 29 7.27 20.71 3.69
CA GLY A 29 7.58 20.10 2.39
C GLY A 29 7.71 18.56 2.48
N LEU A 30 8.30 18.05 3.55
CA LEU A 30 8.41 16.60 3.78
C LEU A 30 7.02 15.97 3.98
N VAL A 31 6.18 16.56 4.82
CA VAL A 31 4.81 16.07 5.05
C VAL A 31 4.00 16.09 3.76
N GLU A 32 4.06 17.17 2.96
CA GLU A 32 3.38 17.25 1.67
C GLU A 32 3.88 16.19 0.68
N ALA A 33 5.17 15.88 0.68
CA ALA A 33 5.74 14.81 -0.17
C ALA A 33 5.23 13.42 0.26
N ILE A 34 5.19 13.17 1.57
CA ILE A 34 4.63 11.93 2.13
C ILE A 34 3.15 11.80 1.77
N ASP A 35 2.36 12.85 1.96
CA ASP A 35 0.92 12.85 1.69
C ASP A 35 0.57 12.63 0.20
N LYS A 36 1.47 13.00 -0.71
CA LYS A 36 1.31 12.72 -2.15
C LYS A 36 1.68 11.29 -2.53
N SER A 37 2.55 10.65 -1.80
CA SER A 37 3.16 9.37 -2.18
C SER A 37 2.64 8.18 -1.37
N TYR A 38 2.20 8.40 -0.14
CA TYR A 38 1.77 7.36 0.79
C TYR A 38 0.37 7.62 1.33
N SER A 39 -0.39 6.56 1.47
CA SER A 39 -1.61 6.56 2.28
C SER A 39 -1.23 6.66 3.76
N THR A 40 -1.75 7.67 4.47
CA THR A 40 -1.46 7.87 5.89
C THR A 40 -2.74 7.91 6.72
N ILE A 41 -2.67 7.30 7.90
CA ILE A 41 -3.74 7.36 8.91
C ILE A 41 -3.11 7.40 10.31
N GLU A 42 -3.68 8.20 11.20
CA GLU A 42 -3.22 8.39 12.57
C GLU A 42 -4.20 7.79 13.55
N PHE A 43 -3.64 7.16 14.58
CA PHE A 43 -4.38 6.55 15.68
C PHE A 43 -3.86 7.06 17.00
N ASP A 44 -4.70 7.06 18.04
CA ASP A 44 -4.20 7.05 19.40
C ASP A 44 -3.66 5.65 19.78
N LEU A 45 -3.12 5.51 20.99
CA LEU A 45 -2.55 4.24 21.45
C LEU A 45 -3.60 3.14 21.68
N THR A 46 -4.88 3.49 21.70
CA THR A 46 -5.99 2.53 21.81
C THR A 46 -6.48 2.04 20.46
N GLY A 47 -5.94 2.57 19.35
CA GLY A 47 -6.37 2.26 18.00
C GLY A 47 -7.54 3.09 17.49
N THR A 48 -7.88 4.20 18.17
CA THR A 48 -8.90 5.13 17.71
C THR A 48 -8.35 6.04 16.63
N ILE A 49 -9.03 6.11 15.49
CA ILE A 49 -8.63 6.91 14.33
C ILE A 49 -8.77 8.40 14.64
N GLN A 50 -7.68 9.15 14.48
CA GLN A 50 -7.61 10.59 14.73
C GLN A 50 -7.68 11.38 13.41
N ASN A 51 -6.96 10.92 12.40
CA ASN A 51 -6.85 11.60 11.11
C ASN A 51 -6.48 10.61 10.00
N ALA A 52 -6.71 10.98 8.72
CA ALA A 52 -6.27 10.25 7.55
C ALA A 52 -6.09 11.22 6.38
N ASN A 53 -5.10 10.97 5.50
CA ASN A 53 -4.91 11.78 4.31
C ASN A 53 -5.84 11.38 3.16
N GLY A 54 -5.92 12.25 2.15
CA GLY A 54 -6.81 12.03 1.00
C GLY A 54 -6.51 10.75 0.23
N LEU A 55 -5.24 10.32 0.18
CA LEU A 55 -4.85 9.09 -0.51
C LEU A 55 -5.39 7.85 0.23
N PHE A 56 -5.28 7.82 1.56
CA PHE A 56 -5.87 6.75 2.38
C PHE A 56 -7.39 6.69 2.24
N LEU A 57 -8.05 7.86 2.34
CA LEU A 57 -9.51 7.95 2.19
C LEU A 57 -9.98 7.42 0.82
N LYS A 58 -9.28 7.80 -0.25
CA LYS A 58 -9.55 7.29 -1.60
C LYS A 58 -9.33 5.78 -1.71
N THR A 59 -8.22 5.27 -1.20
CA THR A 59 -7.87 3.84 -1.24
C THR A 59 -8.91 3.00 -0.49
N MET A 60 -9.34 3.46 0.68
CA MET A 60 -10.28 2.72 1.53
C MET A 60 -11.76 3.04 1.23
N GLY A 61 -12.06 4.09 0.46
CA GLY A 61 -13.41 4.46 0.07
C GLY A 61 -14.26 5.09 1.18
N TYR A 62 -13.63 5.62 2.22
CA TYR A 62 -14.30 6.31 3.34
C TYR A 62 -14.08 7.81 3.28
N SER A 63 -14.99 8.58 3.86
CA SER A 63 -14.73 9.97 4.23
C SER A 63 -14.01 10.06 5.59
N LEU A 64 -13.40 11.20 5.88
CA LEU A 64 -12.73 11.39 7.18
C LEU A 64 -13.76 11.37 8.33
N GLU A 65 -14.94 11.91 8.12
CA GLU A 65 -16.04 11.93 9.10
C GLU A 65 -16.52 10.52 9.46
N GLU A 66 -16.49 9.60 8.50
CA GLU A 66 -16.86 8.20 8.72
C GLU A 66 -15.80 7.44 9.53
N LEU A 67 -14.52 7.83 9.42
CA LEU A 67 -13.39 7.18 10.09
C LEU A 67 -13.07 7.79 11.45
N LYS A 68 -13.08 9.11 11.58
CA LYS A 68 -12.63 9.81 12.77
C LYS A 68 -13.41 9.38 14.02
N GLY A 69 -12.69 9.02 15.07
CA GLY A 69 -13.26 8.51 16.32
C GLY A 69 -13.70 7.04 16.26
N LYS A 70 -13.59 6.37 15.11
CA LYS A 70 -13.80 4.93 15.00
C LYS A 70 -12.51 4.18 15.35
N HIS A 71 -12.66 2.91 15.70
CA HIS A 71 -11.54 2.06 16.05
C HIS A 71 -10.95 1.38 14.80
N HIS A 72 -9.64 1.15 14.79
CA HIS A 72 -8.91 0.43 13.72
C HIS A 72 -9.57 -0.90 13.31
N SER A 73 -10.27 -1.55 14.22
CA SER A 73 -10.96 -2.82 13.93
C SER A 73 -11.96 -2.75 12.79
N MET A 74 -12.47 -1.58 12.44
CA MET A 74 -13.36 -1.43 11.27
C MET A 74 -12.65 -1.67 9.93
N LEU A 75 -11.33 -1.60 9.93
CA LEU A 75 -10.48 -1.75 8.75
C LEU A 75 -9.89 -3.17 8.60
N ILE A 76 -10.27 -4.10 9.47
CA ILE A 76 -9.82 -5.49 9.43
C ILE A 76 -11.00 -6.45 9.32
N ALA A 77 -10.73 -7.69 8.90
CA ALA A 77 -11.76 -8.73 8.96
C ALA A 77 -12.21 -8.96 10.41
N SER A 78 -13.50 -9.16 10.62
CA SER A 78 -14.06 -9.38 11.97
C SER A 78 -13.47 -10.59 12.70
N SER A 79 -13.00 -11.59 11.95
CA SER A 79 -12.29 -12.76 12.49
C SER A 79 -10.93 -12.43 13.12
N CYS A 80 -10.31 -11.32 12.75
CA CYS A 80 -9.02 -10.89 13.30
C CYS A 80 -9.18 -10.07 14.58
N TYR A 81 -10.35 -9.46 14.79
CA TYR A 81 -10.59 -8.62 15.96
C TYR A 81 -10.68 -9.48 17.22
N GLY A 82 -10.00 -9.04 18.30
CA GLY A 82 -9.99 -9.74 19.57
C GLY A 82 -9.06 -10.95 19.68
N THR A 83 -8.35 -11.30 18.60
CA THR A 83 -7.32 -12.36 18.64
C THR A 83 -6.13 -11.93 19.51
N THR A 84 -5.34 -12.91 19.95
CA THR A 84 -4.12 -12.64 20.72
C THR A 84 -3.12 -11.85 19.90
N GLU A 85 -2.99 -12.15 18.61
CA GLU A 85 -2.12 -11.48 17.66
C GLU A 85 -2.49 -9.99 17.52
N TYR A 86 -3.79 -9.69 17.42
CA TYR A 86 -4.29 -8.32 17.33
C TYR A 86 -4.02 -7.50 18.61
N ARG A 87 -4.16 -8.13 19.79
CA ARG A 87 -3.82 -7.49 21.06
C ARG A 87 -2.32 -7.26 21.18
N SER A 88 -1.50 -8.28 20.90
CA SER A 88 -0.03 -8.16 20.90
C SER A 88 0.48 -7.10 19.95
N PHE A 89 -0.17 -6.93 18.79
CA PHE A 89 0.14 -5.87 17.84
C PHE A 89 0.00 -4.47 18.46
N TRP A 90 -1.14 -4.18 19.12
CA TRP A 90 -1.34 -2.88 19.76
C TRP A 90 -0.47 -2.69 21.01
N GLU A 91 -0.22 -3.75 21.79
CA GLU A 91 0.71 -3.73 22.92
C GLU A 91 2.15 -3.39 22.47
N LYS A 92 2.60 -3.97 21.36
CA LYS A 92 3.90 -3.68 20.74
C LYS A 92 4.02 -2.21 20.36
N LEU A 93 3.03 -1.66 19.67
CA LEU A 93 2.98 -0.23 19.32
C LEU A 93 2.95 0.67 20.56
N GLY A 94 2.21 0.27 21.61
CA GLY A 94 2.14 0.96 22.89
C GLY A 94 3.46 1.00 23.67
N ARG A 95 4.40 0.08 23.39
CA ARG A 95 5.78 0.12 23.91
C ARG A 95 6.73 0.96 23.06
N GLY A 96 6.25 1.58 21.98
CA GLY A 96 7.09 2.36 21.08
C GLY A 96 7.80 1.53 19.99
N GLU A 97 7.45 0.26 19.82
CA GLU A 97 8.01 -0.61 18.81
C GLU A 97 7.17 -0.50 17.52
N TYR A 98 7.82 -0.26 16.38
CA TYR A 98 7.13 -0.22 15.09
C TYR A 98 6.76 -1.63 14.60
N ASP A 99 5.77 -1.70 13.69
CA ASP A 99 5.40 -2.94 13.01
C ASP A 99 5.26 -2.70 11.51
N ALA A 100 5.87 -3.57 10.69
CA ALA A 100 5.85 -3.40 9.24
C ALA A 100 5.63 -4.72 8.53
N GLY A 101 4.84 -4.69 7.45
CA GLY A 101 4.51 -5.89 6.69
C GLY A 101 3.48 -5.64 5.61
N GLN A 102 2.91 -6.73 5.13
CA GLN A 102 1.77 -6.71 4.21
C GLN A 102 0.51 -7.06 4.97
N TYR A 103 -0.50 -6.22 4.84
CA TYR A 103 -1.73 -6.33 5.60
C TYR A 103 -2.92 -6.33 4.66
N GLN A 104 -3.80 -7.29 4.85
CA GLN A 104 -5.13 -7.28 4.25
C GLN A 104 -6.03 -6.37 5.08
N ARG A 105 -6.72 -5.44 4.41
CA ARG A 105 -7.63 -4.49 5.04
C ARG A 105 -8.97 -4.53 4.35
N MET A 106 -10.00 -4.20 5.11
CA MET A 106 -11.38 -4.13 4.63
C MET A 106 -11.74 -2.67 4.35
N ALA A 107 -11.86 -2.32 3.09
CA ALA A 107 -12.37 -1.04 2.64
C ALA A 107 -13.89 -0.97 2.73
N LYS A 108 -14.46 0.19 2.48
CA LYS A 108 -15.91 0.42 2.46
C LYS A 108 -16.60 -0.53 1.50
N GLY A 109 -17.74 -1.06 1.91
CA GLY A 109 -18.51 -2.05 1.13
C GLY A 109 -17.92 -3.47 1.16
N GLY A 110 -16.96 -3.76 2.04
CA GLY A 110 -16.38 -5.11 2.17
C GLY A 110 -15.30 -5.44 1.13
N ARG A 111 -14.81 -4.44 0.38
CA ARG A 111 -13.74 -4.65 -0.60
C ARG A 111 -12.42 -4.91 0.11
N GLU A 112 -11.72 -5.94 -0.30
CA GLU A 112 -10.39 -6.26 0.19
C GLU A 112 -9.33 -5.36 -0.45
N VAL A 113 -8.43 -4.82 0.39
CA VAL A 113 -7.29 -4.01 -0.02
C VAL A 113 -6.04 -4.57 0.65
N TRP A 114 -4.99 -4.77 -0.12
CA TRP A 114 -3.68 -5.16 0.39
C TRP A 114 -2.78 -3.94 0.50
N LEU A 115 -2.26 -3.72 1.70
CA LEU A 115 -1.37 -2.62 1.99
C LEU A 115 0.02 -3.14 2.36
N GLN A 116 1.05 -2.65 1.67
CA GLN A 116 2.41 -2.67 2.21
C GLN A 116 2.51 -1.51 3.18
N ALA A 117 2.64 -1.77 4.47
CA ALA A 117 2.47 -0.74 5.48
C ALA A 117 3.46 -0.85 6.64
N SER A 118 3.67 0.31 7.30
CA SER A 118 4.45 0.43 8.53
C SER A 118 3.67 1.26 9.53
N TYR A 119 3.44 0.70 10.71
CA TYR A 119 2.83 1.37 11.87
C TYR A 119 3.95 1.91 12.76
N ASN A 120 4.01 3.22 12.91
CA ASN A 120 5.11 3.91 13.58
C ASN A 120 4.60 4.68 14.79
N PRO A 121 4.93 4.24 16.01
CA PRO A 121 4.66 5.04 17.22
C PRO A 121 5.44 6.36 17.19
N VAL A 122 4.74 7.44 17.51
CA VAL A 122 5.34 8.77 17.68
C VAL A 122 5.56 9.00 19.17
N LEU A 123 6.79 9.37 19.52
CA LEU A 123 7.20 9.57 20.91
C LEU A 123 7.17 11.04 21.29
N ASP A 124 6.86 11.32 22.55
CA ASP A 124 7.00 12.65 23.15
C ASP A 124 8.48 12.94 23.54
N ASP A 125 8.75 14.14 24.04
CA ASP A 125 10.08 14.55 24.47
C ASP A 125 10.67 13.70 25.61
N MET A 126 9.83 12.92 26.28
CA MET A 126 10.22 11.97 27.34
C MET A 126 10.40 10.54 26.83
N GLY A 127 10.29 10.34 25.51
CA GLY A 127 10.42 9.01 24.86
C GLY A 127 9.18 8.13 25.04
N ARG A 128 8.02 8.66 25.40
CA ARG A 128 6.79 7.91 25.60
C ARG A 128 5.94 7.99 24.31
N PRO A 129 5.43 6.87 23.81
CA PRO A 129 4.53 6.89 22.66
C PRO A 129 3.22 7.62 23.06
N PHE A 130 2.66 8.43 22.14
CA PHE A 130 1.40 9.14 22.34
C PHE A 130 0.43 9.01 21.16
N LYS A 131 0.92 8.61 19.99
CA LYS A 131 0.10 8.26 18.82
C LYS A 131 0.83 7.27 17.92
N VAL A 132 0.11 6.66 16.98
CA VAL A 132 0.66 5.79 15.95
C VAL A 132 0.32 6.37 14.57
N ILE A 133 1.30 6.44 13.68
CA ILE A 133 1.11 6.82 12.27
C ILE A 133 1.35 5.60 11.40
N LEU A 134 0.36 5.24 10.59
CA LEU A 134 0.51 4.30 9.51
C LEU A 134 0.97 5.04 8.25
N LEU A 135 2.01 4.50 7.62
CA LEU A 135 2.40 4.81 6.25
C LEU A 135 2.16 3.57 5.40
N ALA A 136 1.43 3.69 4.29
CA ALA A 136 1.06 2.55 3.48
C ALA A 136 1.07 2.83 1.98
N MET A 137 1.34 1.78 1.20
CA MET A 137 1.15 1.73 -0.24
C MET A 137 0.11 0.66 -0.57
N ASP A 138 -0.80 0.95 -1.49
CA ASP A 138 -1.74 -0.05 -2.01
C ASP A 138 -1.01 -1.00 -2.97
N ILE A 139 -0.97 -2.27 -2.60
CA ILE A 139 -0.37 -3.35 -3.39
C ILE A 139 -1.44 -4.36 -3.88
N THR A 140 -2.71 -3.97 -3.87
CA THR A 140 -3.82 -4.86 -4.25
C THR A 140 -3.65 -5.38 -5.68
N GLY A 141 -3.30 -4.51 -6.62
CA GLY A 141 -3.04 -4.92 -8.00
C GLY A 141 -1.87 -5.90 -8.14
N GLN A 142 -0.81 -5.74 -7.32
CA GLN A 142 0.31 -6.69 -7.31
C GLN A 142 -0.12 -8.06 -6.78
N LYS A 143 -0.91 -8.08 -5.70
CA LYS A 143 -1.44 -9.33 -5.14
C LYS A 143 -2.37 -10.05 -6.10
N GLN A 144 -3.24 -9.31 -6.78
CA GLN A 144 -4.13 -9.87 -7.80
C GLN A 144 -3.33 -10.44 -8.97
N ALA A 145 -2.36 -9.70 -9.50
CA ALA A 145 -1.48 -10.20 -10.57
C ALA A 145 -0.74 -11.48 -10.15
N GLN A 146 -0.22 -11.53 -8.92
CA GLN A 146 0.43 -12.73 -8.40
C GLN A 146 -0.51 -13.93 -8.41
N VAL A 147 -1.76 -13.77 -7.95
CA VAL A 147 -2.77 -14.84 -7.93
C VAL A 147 -3.08 -15.32 -9.36
N GLU A 148 -3.25 -14.41 -10.31
CA GLU A 148 -3.53 -14.78 -11.70
C GLU A 148 -2.34 -15.52 -12.36
N VAL A 149 -1.11 -15.08 -12.09
CA VAL A 149 0.10 -15.78 -12.55
C VAL A 149 0.17 -17.19 -11.94
N GLU A 150 -0.11 -17.35 -10.64
CA GLU A 150 -0.13 -18.68 -10.00
C GLU A 150 -1.20 -19.61 -10.61
N LYS A 151 -2.40 -19.07 -10.91
CA LYS A 151 -3.46 -19.83 -11.60
C LYS A 151 -2.99 -20.28 -12.99
N LEU A 152 -2.39 -19.36 -13.75
CA LEU A 152 -1.91 -19.65 -15.08
C LEU A 152 -0.78 -20.71 -15.09
N ILE A 153 0.14 -20.66 -14.13
CA ILE A 153 1.18 -21.68 -13.96
C ILE A 153 0.54 -23.06 -13.69
N LYS A 154 -0.48 -23.13 -12.82
CA LYS A 154 -1.19 -24.37 -12.54
C LYS A 154 -1.92 -24.90 -13.77
N ALA A 155 -2.57 -24.04 -14.56
CA ALA A 155 -3.20 -24.43 -15.81
C ALA A 155 -2.17 -24.96 -16.83
N ALA A 156 -1.05 -24.25 -17.00
CA ALA A 156 0.02 -24.64 -17.92
C ALA A 156 0.65 -25.98 -17.53
N THR A 157 0.89 -26.23 -16.23
CA THR A 157 1.41 -27.52 -15.74
C THR A 157 0.41 -28.67 -15.92
N ALA A 158 -0.88 -28.36 -16.00
CA ALA A 158 -1.92 -29.33 -16.36
C ALA A 158 -2.10 -29.52 -17.88
N GLY A 159 -1.26 -28.88 -18.69
CA GLY A 159 -1.31 -28.97 -20.16
C GLY A 159 -2.28 -27.98 -20.83
N GLN A 160 -2.90 -27.09 -20.05
CA GLN A 160 -3.83 -26.07 -20.57
C GLN A 160 -3.05 -24.83 -21.03
N LEU A 161 -2.36 -24.94 -22.16
CA LEU A 161 -1.47 -23.91 -22.68
C LEU A 161 -2.19 -22.77 -23.42
N SER A 162 -3.52 -22.85 -23.58
CA SER A 162 -4.34 -21.81 -24.22
C SER A 162 -4.83 -20.72 -23.26
N GLU A 163 -4.75 -20.96 -21.95
CA GLU A 163 -5.17 -19.98 -20.94
C GLU A 163 -4.28 -18.72 -20.96
N ARG A 164 -4.88 -17.57 -20.72
CA ARG A 164 -4.17 -16.27 -20.64
C ARG A 164 -4.76 -15.43 -19.51
N ILE A 165 -3.94 -14.55 -18.97
CA ILE A 165 -4.35 -13.56 -17.98
C ILE A 165 -5.00 -12.38 -18.71
N GLU A 166 -6.18 -11.94 -18.25
CA GLU A 166 -6.80 -10.71 -18.72
C GLU A 166 -6.04 -9.50 -18.14
N THR A 167 -5.31 -8.77 -19.00
CA THR A 167 -4.38 -7.73 -18.55
C THR A 167 -5.00 -6.35 -18.41
N GLU A 168 -6.23 -6.14 -18.90
CA GLU A 168 -6.91 -4.83 -18.92
C GLU A 168 -7.22 -4.27 -17.54
N SER A 169 -7.46 -5.15 -16.56
CA SER A 169 -7.73 -4.77 -15.17
C SER A 169 -6.49 -4.33 -14.39
N PHE A 170 -5.30 -4.61 -14.90
CA PHE A 170 -4.03 -4.28 -14.26
C PHE A 170 -3.44 -2.96 -14.78
N HIS A 171 -2.63 -2.30 -13.94
CA HIS A 171 -1.99 -1.03 -14.26
C HIS A 171 -0.52 -1.04 -13.84
N GLY A 172 0.33 -0.22 -14.51
CA GLY A 172 1.75 -0.09 -14.19
C GLY A 172 2.49 -1.43 -14.22
N ALA A 173 3.36 -1.67 -13.26
CA ALA A 173 4.21 -2.86 -13.19
C ALA A 173 3.44 -4.20 -13.16
N SER A 174 2.24 -4.22 -12.58
CA SER A 174 1.38 -5.43 -12.56
C SER A 174 0.89 -5.79 -13.95
N ARG A 175 0.56 -4.80 -14.78
CA ARG A 175 0.18 -5.01 -16.18
C ARG A 175 1.37 -5.52 -17.01
N GLU A 176 2.52 -4.88 -16.89
CA GLU A 176 3.74 -5.30 -17.60
C GLU A 176 4.12 -6.75 -17.28
N LEU A 177 3.98 -7.14 -16.00
CA LEU A 177 4.22 -8.51 -15.56
C LEU A 177 3.26 -9.50 -16.23
N THR A 178 1.95 -9.25 -16.14
CA THR A 178 0.93 -10.16 -16.69
C THR A 178 1.02 -10.27 -18.22
N GLU A 179 1.29 -9.17 -18.93
CA GLU A 179 1.56 -9.19 -20.37
C GLU A 179 2.82 -9.98 -20.73
N SER A 180 3.88 -9.86 -19.91
CA SER A 180 5.13 -10.60 -20.14
C SER A 180 4.96 -12.10 -19.95
N VAL A 181 4.17 -12.50 -18.95
CA VAL A 181 3.83 -13.91 -18.73
C VAL A 181 2.98 -14.47 -19.88
N ASN A 182 2.00 -13.71 -20.40
CA ASN A 182 1.24 -14.12 -21.57
C ASN A 182 2.14 -14.31 -22.80
N ARG A 183 3.05 -13.36 -23.08
CA ARG A 183 4.04 -13.49 -24.19
C ARG A 183 4.93 -14.72 -24.04
N LEU A 184 5.38 -15.03 -22.83
CA LEU A 184 6.19 -16.23 -22.56
C LEU A 184 5.40 -17.50 -22.90
N LEU A 185 4.14 -17.57 -22.51
CA LEU A 185 3.29 -18.70 -22.84
C LEU A 185 3.01 -18.82 -24.35
N ASP A 186 2.82 -17.71 -25.05
CA ASP A 186 2.68 -17.71 -26.52
C ASP A 186 3.90 -18.30 -27.20
N ALA A 187 5.09 -17.89 -26.77
CA ALA A 187 6.35 -18.39 -27.30
C ALA A 187 6.56 -19.90 -27.08
N VAL A 188 5.98 -20.46 -26.01
CA VAL A 188 6.06 -21.90 -25.71
C VAL A 188 4.92 -22.69 -26.36
N ALA A 189 3.71 -22.15 -26.33
CA ALA A 189 2.50 -22.85 -26.79
C ALA A 189 2.47 -22.97 -28.34
N SER A 190 2.92 -21.95 -29.07
CA SER A 190 2.87 -21.92 -30.55
C SER A 190 3.64 -23.07 -31.17
N PRO A 191 4.94 -23.30 -30.88
CA PRO A 191 5.70 -24.42 -31.47
C PRO A 191 5.14 -25.80 -31.07
N LEU A 192 4.61 -25.93 -29.83
CA LEU A 192 4.01 -27.18 -29.39
C LEU A 192 2.72 -27.50 -30.13
N HIS A 193 1.90 -26.50 -30.40
CA HIS A 193 0.67 -26.68 -31.21
C HIS A 193 1.00 -27.04 -32.66
N GLU A 194 2.00 -26.41 -33.24
CA GLU A 194 2.49 -26.77 -34.59
C GLU A 194 2.98 -28.22 -34.62
N ALA A 195 3.82 -28.62 -33.66
CA ALA A 195 4.28 -30.00 -33.54
C ALA A 195 3.14 -31.00 -33.40
N GLN A 196 2.14 -30.71 -32.57
CA GLN A 196 0.95 -31.56 -32.43
C GLN A 196 0.18 -31.67 -33.75
N THR A 197 0.03 -30.57 -34.48
CA THR A 197 -0.68 -30.54 -35.76
C THR A 197 0.06 -31.39 -36.83
N VAL A 198 1.39 -31.26 -36.90
CA VAL A 198 2.20 -32.06 -37.84
C VAL A 198 2.17 -33.56 -37.47
N LEU A 199 2.28 -33.89 -36.19
CA LEU A 199 2.20 -35.29 -35.71
C LEU A 199 0.81 -35.88 -35.99
N ALA A 200 -0.26 -35.12 -35.80
CA ALA A 200 -1.62 -35.57 -36.13
C ALA A 200 -1.83 -35.80 -37.64
N ALA A 201 -1.21 -34.98 -38.52
CA ALA A 201 -1.21 -35.18 -39.97
C ALA A 201 -0.44 -36.44 -40.36
N LEU A 202 0.76 -36.62 -39.81
CA LEU A 202 1.57 -37.83 -40.02
C LEU A 202 0.82 -39.11 -39.61
N ALA A 203 0.15 -39.11 -38.49
CA ALA A 203 -0.65 -40.22 -38.03
C ALA A 203 -1.80 -40.58 -39.02
N LYS A 204 -2.28 -39.61 -39.80
CA LYS A 204 -3.25 -39.80 -40.87
C LYS A 204 -2.62 -40.08 -42.23
N LYS A 205 -1.30 -40.27 -42.28
CA LYS A 205 -0.49 -40.45 -43.52
C LYS A 205 -0.53 -39.24 -44.47
N ASP A 206 -0.81 -38.04 -43.96
CA ASP A 206 -0.74 -36.79 -44.69
C ASP A 206 0.66 -36.17 -44.51
N LEU A 207 1.48 -36.27 -45.55
CA LEU A 207 2.87 -35.80 -45.59
C LEU A 207 3.00 -34.39 -46.15
N THR A 208 1.91 -33.67 -46.38
CA THR A 208 1.93 -32.34 -47.01
C THR A 208 2.21 -31.20 -46.00
N ARG A 209 2.16 -31.47 -44.73
CA ARG A 209 2.38 -30.48 -43.64
C ARG A 209 3.80 -30.58 -43.08
N SER A 210 4.43 -29.40 -42.92
CA SER A 210 5.73 -29.24 -42.23
C SER A 210 5.62 -28.16 -41.16
N MET A 211 6.54 -28.18 -40.21
CA MET A 211 6.72 -27.08 -39.27
C MET A 211 7.30 -25.86 -39.98
N SER A 212 6.82 -24.68 -39.69
CA SER A 212 7.32 -23.37 -40.17
C SER A 212 8.44 -22.82 -39.31
#